data_bb57ff4dbfb0598c4686a4d68593c12a
#
_entry.id   bb57ff4dbfb0598c4686a4d68593c12a
#
_cell.length_a   1.000
_cell.length_b   1.000
_cell.length_c   1.000
_cell.angle_alpha   90.00
_cell.angle_beta   90.00
_cell.angle_gamma   90.00
#
_symmetry.space_group_name_H-M   'P 1'
#
loop_
_entity.id
_entity.type
_entity.pdbx_description
1 polymer ?
#
loop_
_entity_poly.entity_id
_entity_poly.type
_entity_poly.pdbx_seq_one_letter_code
_entity_poly.pdbx_strand_id
1 'polypeptide(L)'
;MKRLIFSALACMVILATQAQPSVETERQYLSGHGADDMVQWDFRCTDGRNSGQWTKIGVPSCWELQGFGTYQYGMRFYGKATPEGIADEKGHYRTTFQLPEAWRGRQILLTFEAVFTDARVTINGRKAGSGLHQGGFTRFQFDVSDRVFFGKKANRLEVEVSKESADPQVNLAERRADYWNFGGIWRPVFIVAKPALNIQRIAIDAKADGRMRAEVNLNRAVPGSTVGVEIVDEGGKTIAHSNRFAVGSDRTLIDFMVSHPRLWNAEQPYRYTAVFSLRDSGGRLLHVERQKFGFRTIEYRHTYNGDAEDGVFINGKKVIFKGVNRHSFRPETGRTLSKAKNIEDVKLIKSMNMNAVRLSHYPADPEFLDACDSLGLYVECELPGWHWAHGTIVGSQLAEEMVTRDCNHPSIIFWSNGNEGGFNYDLEPVFHRFDLQQRVVLYPWANRNGFETKHYRSWGETAEYMRQKEIFMPTEFLHGLYDGGH
;
A
#
# COMPACT_ATOMS: atom_id res chain seq x y z
N MET A 1 -79.60 -35.32 -2.02
CA MET A 1 -78.13 -35.55 -1.73
C MET A 1 -77.33 -34.30 -2.07
N LYS A 2 -77.00 -33.50 -1.05
CA LYS A 2 -76.20 -32.28 -1.22
C LYS A 2 -74.74 -32.62 -0.89
N ARG A 3 -73.86 -32.48 -1.87
CA ARG A 3 -72.41 -32.62 -1.69
C ARG A 3 -71.82 -31.28 -1.19
N LEU A 4 -71.28 -31.27 0.04
CA LEU A 4 -70.43 -30.21 0.50
C LEU A 4 -69.05 -30.35 -0.09
N ILE A 5 -68.54 -29.27 -0.73
CA ILE A 5 -67.18 -29.14 -1.17
C ILE A 5 -66.44 -28.32 -0.08
N PHE A 6 -65.48 -28.97 0.60
CA PHE A 6 -64.51 -28.29 1.49
C PHE A 6 -63.34 -27.80 0.63
N SER A 7 -63.24 -26.49 0.52
CA SER A 7 -62.02 -25.85 -0.01
C SER A 7 -60.97 -25.68 1.10
N ALA A 8 -59.92 -26.44 1.06
CA ALA A 8 -58.75 -26.25 1.92
C ALA A 8 -57.87 -25.13 1.36
N LEU A 9 -57.85 -24.00 2.04
CA LEU A 9 -56.92 -22.88 1.75
C LEU A 9 -55.58 -23.21 2.36
N ALA A 10 -54.59 -23.62 1.51
CA ALA A 10 -53.23 -23.82 1.93
C ALA A 10 -52.54 -22.47 2.01
N CYS A 11 -52.28 -21.95 3.23
CA CYS A 11 -51.38 -20.82 3.48
C CYS A 11 -49.96 -21.26 3.24
N MET A 12 -49.38 -20.91 2.07
CA MET A 12 -47.93 -20.93 1.87
C MET A 12 -47.28 -19.86 2.69
N VAL A 13 -46.70 -20.21 3.81
CA VAL A 13 -45.76 -19.34 4.55
C VAL A 13 -44.45 -19.32 3.75
N ILE A 14 -44.23 -18.26 2.97
CA ILE A 14 -42.93 -18.00 2.36
C ILE A 14 -42.01 -17.54 3.50
N LEU A 15 -41.25 -18.48 4.05
CA LEU A 15 -40.12 -18.17 4.90
C LEU A 15 -39.07 -17.48 4.00
N ALA A 16 -39.02 -16.15 4.07
CA ALA A 16 -37.91 -15.39 3.53
C ALA A 16 -36.65 -15.83 4.30
N THR A 17 -35.88 -16.71 3.71
CA THR A 17 -34.54 -17.02 4.21
C THR A 17 -33.72 -15.75 4.09
N GLN A 18 -33.53 -15.05 5.21
CA GLN A 18 -32.55 -13.96 5.27
C GLN A 18 -31.20 -14.60 4.96
N ALA A 19 -30.61 -14.19 3.84
CA ALA A 19 -29.26 -14.60 3.50
C ALA A 19 -28.35 -14.27 4.70
N GLN A 20 -27.59 -15.25 5.18
CA GLN A 20 -26.63 -15.01 6.27
C GLN A 20 -25.67 -13.91 5.84
N PRO A 21 -25.34 -12.94 6.72
CA PRO A 21 -24.36 -11.90 6.38
C PRO A 21 -23.06 -12.54 5.93
N SER A 22 -22.47 -12.02 4.85
CA SER A 22 -21.17 -12.48 4.36
C SER A 22 -20.11 -12.33 5.46
N VAL A 23 -19.32 -13.39 5.68
CA VAL A 23 -18.18 -13.42 6.60
C VAL A 23 -16.88 -12.95 5.93
N GLU A 24 -16.93 -12.59 4.65
CA GLU A 24 -15.80 -12.12 3.86
C GLU A 24 -15.69 -10.58 3.90
N THR A 25 -14.48 -10.06 3.69
CA THR A 25 -14.28 -8.66 3.36
C THR A 25 -14.78 -8.40 1.94
N GLU A 26 -15.64 -7.38 1.77
CA GLU A 26 -16.17 -6.98 0.47
C GLU A 26 -15.69 -5.58 0.10
N ARG A 27 -15.60 -5.28 -1.20
CA ARG A 27 -15.17 -3.97 -1.73
C ARG A 27 -16.14 -3.44 -2.78
N GLN A 28 -16.30 -2.11 -2.78
CA GLN A 28 -17.02 -1.38 -3.83
C GLN A 28 -16.19 -0.16 -4.23
N TYR A 29 -15.74 -0.12 -5.48
CA TYR A 29 -15.01 1.03 -5.99
C TYR A 29 -15.97 2.20 -6.24
N LEU A 30 -15.53 3.40 -5.87
CA LEU A 30 -16.23 4.67 -6.12
C LEU A 30 -15.57 5.43 -7.28
N SER A 31 -14.34 5.10 -7.58
CA SER A 31 -13.57 5.57 -8.73
C SER A 31 -13.26 4.42 -9.68
N GLY A 32 -12.50 4.68 -10.76
CA GLY A 32 -11.80 3.65 -11.50
C GLY A 32 -10.67 2.99 -10.72
N HIS A 33 -10.09 1.94 -11.28
CA HIS A 33 -8.95 1.22 -10.71
C HIS A 33 -7.60 1.85 -11.12
N GLY A 34 -7.60 2.71 -12.14
CA GLY A 34 -6.41 3.36 -12.66
C GLY A 34 -6.73 4.28 -13.83
N ALA A 35 -5.71 4.59 -14.64
CA ALA A 35 -5.85 5.51 -15.76
C ALA A 35 -6.76 5.01 -16.88
N ASP A 36 -6.95 3.68 -17.00
CA ASP A 36 -7.67 3.06 -18.12
C ASP A 36 -9.20 3.04 -17.93
N ASP A 37 -9.69 3.21 -16.70
CA ASP A 37 -11.11 3.05 -16.35
C ASP A 37 -11.65 4.13 -15.41
N MET A 38 -11.14 5.36 -15.52
CA MET A 38 -11.54 6.50 -14.70
C MET A 38 -13.06 6.72 -14.66
N VAL A 39 -13.59 6.99 -13.47
CA VAL A 39 -15.02 7.33 -13.25
C VAL A 39 -15.19 8.83 -13.11
N GLN A 40 -16.22 9.40 -13.77
CA GLN A 40 -16.48 10.84 -13.77
C GLN A 40 -17.09 11.30 -12.45
N TRP A 41 -16.40 12.22 -11.75
CA TRP A 41 -16.88 12.92 -10.56
C TRP A 41 -17.13 14.40 -10.87
N ASP A 42 -17.97 15.07 -10.09
CA ASP A 42 -18.04 16.53 -10.10
C ASP A 42 -16.75 17.11 -9.52
N PHE A 43 -16.22 18.13 -10.18
CA PHE A 43 -14.93 18.74 -9.83
C PHE A 43 -14.94 20.25 -10.01
N ARG A 44 -14.22 20.94 -9.13
CA ARG A 44 -13.91 22.36 -9.25
C ARG A 44 -12.49 22.62 -8.77
N CYS A 45 -11.63 23.15 -9.63
CA CYS A 45 -10.32 23.69 -9.25
C CYS A 45 -10.47 25.14 -8.77
N THR A 46 -9.69 25.53 -7.76
CA THR A 46 -9.80 26.91 -7.22
C THR A 46 -9.01 27.94 -8.01
N ASP A 47 -7.91 27.51 -8.66
CA ASP A 47 -7.03 28.40 -9.42
C ASP A 47 -6.38 27.67 -10.61
N GLY A 48 -5.64 28.42 -11.44
CA GLY A 48 -4.99 27.92 -12.65
C GLY A 48 -5.95 27.64 -13.80
N ARG A 49 -5.57 26.74 -14.71
CA ARG A 49 -6.34 26.41 -15.90
C ARG A 49 -7.73 25.85 -15.56
N ASN A 50 -8.75 26.30 -16.30
CA ASN A 50 -10.13 25.81 -16.18
C ASN A 50 -10.69 25.82 -14.74
N SER A 51 -10.27 26.81 -13.93
CA SER A 51 -10.66 26.97 -12.54
C SER A 51 -12.00 27.71 -12.36
N GLY A 52 -12.51 27.74 -11.12
CA GLY A 52 -13.62 28.56 -10.66
C GLY A 52 -15.01 27.94 -10.83
N GLN A 53 -15.22 27.04 -11.79
CA GLN A 53 -16.52 26.45 -12.10
C GLN A 53 -16.57 24.95 -11.81
N TRP A 54 -17.77 24.45 -11.49
CA TRP A 54 -18.02 23.02 -11.40
C TRP A 54 -18.08 22.40 -12.79
N THR A 55 -17.37 21.29 -12.94
CA THR A 55 -17.26 20.49 -14.16
C THR A 55 -17.14 19.02 -13.80
N LYS A 56 -16.68 18.19 -14.74
CA LYS A 56 -16.37 16.78 -14.53
C LYS A 56 -14.88 16.51 -14.63
N ILE A 57 -14.40 15.54 -13.87
CA ILE A 57 -13.04 15.01 -13.95
C ILE A 57 -13.06 13.48 -13.82
N GLY A 58 -12.17 12.80 -14.55
CA GLY A 58 -11.93 11.38 -14.34
C GLY A 58 -11.17 11.12 -13.03
N VAL A 59 -11.62 10.17 -12.23
CA VAL A 59 -10.98 9.73 -10.98
C VAL A 59 -10.71 8.23 -11.06
N PRO A 60 -9.46 7.77 -10.76
CA PRO A 60 -8.31 8.54 -10.29
C PRO A 60 -7.60 9.29 -11.40
N SER A 61 -7.04 10.47 -11.09
CA SER A 61 -6.19 11.22 -12.02
C SER A 61 -5.40 12.32 -11.32
N CYS A 62 -4.31 12.77 -11.96
CA CYS A 62 -3.67 14.05 -11.68
C CYS A 62 -4.44 15.14 -12.44
N TRP A 63 -4.97 16.16 -11.77
CA TRP A 63 -5.86 17.14 -12.40
C TRP A 63 -5.17 17.98 -13.48
N GLU A 64 -3.85 18.17 -13.38
CA GLU A 64 -3.07 18.92 -14.37
C GLU A 64 -3.12 18.24 -15.75
N LEU A 65 -3.12 16.90 -15.77
CA LEU A 65 -3.20 16.12 -17.01
C LEU A 65 -4.64 15.95 -17.51
N GLN A 66 -5.62 16.38 -16.72
CA GLN A 66 -7.01 16.55 -17.13
C GLN A 66 -7.31 18.01 -17.56
N GLY A 67 -6.28 18.86 -17.64
CA GLY A 67 -6.40 20.23 -18.11
C GLY A 67 -6.69 21.28 -17.04
N PHE A 68 -6.59 20.97 -15.77
CA PHE A 68 -6.89 21.89 -14.66
C PHE A 68 -5.62 22.36 -13.95
N GLY A 69 -5.75 23.44 -13.17
CA GLY A 69 -4.71 23.92 -12.28
C GLY A 69 -3.43 24.33 -12.97
N THR A 70 -2.33 24.32 -12.23
CA THR A 70 -1.01 24.77 -12.68
C THR A 70 -0.03 23.60 -12.74
N TYR A 71 0.55 23.35 -13.90
CA TYR A 71 1.55 22.32 -14.11
C TYR A 71 2.92 22.85 -13.66
N GLN A 72 3.46 22.31 -12.55
CA GLN A 72 4.65 22.85 -11.92
C GLN A 72 5.65 21.74 -11.56
N TYR A 73 6.94 22.02 -11.74
CA TYR A 73 8.03 21.18 -11.30
C TYR A 73 8.37 21.46 -9.83
N GLY A 74 8.63 20.43 -9.04
CA GLY A 74 8.81 20.53 -7.60
C GLY A 74 10.12 21.18 -7.18
N MET A 75 11.17 20.99 -7.98
CA MET A 75 12.48 21.50 -7.71
C MET A 75 12.90 22.58 -8.68
N ARG A 76 13.68 23.54 -8.17
CA ARG A 76 14.27 24.60 -8.99
C ARG A 76 15.66 24.14 -9.41
N PHE A 77 15.78 23.57 -10.59
CA PHE A 77 17.10 23.27 -11.14
C PHE A 77 17.88 24.55 -11.42
N TYR A 78 19.16 24.51 -11.11
CA TYR A 78 20.11 25.59 -11.41
C TYR A 78 19.77 26.97 -10.84
N GLY A 79 19.14 27.02 -9.67
CA GLY A 79 18.84 28.28 -9.01
C GLY A 79 17.82 29.16 -9.71
N LYS A 80 17.15 28.69 -10.77
CA LYS A 80 16.08 29.43 -11.43
C LYS A 80 14.82 29.37 -10.59
N ALA A 81 14.40 30.53 -10.09
CA ALA A 81 13.10 30.66 -9.47
C ALA A 81 12.01 30.35 -10.51
N THR A 82 10.97 29.62 -10.10
CA THR A 82 9.74 29.63 -10.88
C THR A 82 9.19 31.04 -10.84
N PRO A 83 8.92 31.70 -11.98
CA PRO A 83 8.47 33.11 -11.99
C PRO A 83 7.11 33.32 -11.30
N GLU A 84 6.34 32.25 -11.11
CA GLU A 84 4.93 32.26 -10.75
C GLU A 84 4.64 31.81 -9.31
N GLY A 85 5.68 31.64 -8.47
CA GLY A 85 5.51 31.17 -7.09
C GLY A 85 5.19 29.66 -7.01
N ILE A 86 4.60 29.26 -5.88
CA ILE A 86 4.21 27.87 -5.61
C ILE A 86 2.72 27.73 -5.96
N ALA A 87 2.39 26.75 -6.81
CA ALA A 87 1.01 26.41 -7.11
C ALA A 87 0.38 25.69 -5.91
N ASP A 88 -0.60 26.30 -5.28
CA ASP A 88 -1.27 25.84 -4.07
C ASP A 88 -2.80 25.65 -4.23
N GLU A 89 -3.25 25.57 -5.48
CA GLU A 89 -4.67 25.37 -5.78
C GLU A 89 -5.27 24.14 -5.08
N LYS A 90 -6.59 24.20 -4.90
CA LYS A 90 -7.39 23.11 -4.33
C LYS A 90 -8.34 22.53 -5.35
N GLY A 91 -8.53 21.21 -5.27
CA GLY A 91 -9.56 20.49 -6.00
C GLY A 91 -10.72 20.10 -5.08
N HIS A 92 -11.93 20.52 -5.42
CA HIS A 92 -13.16 20.09 -4.75
C HIS A 92 -13.83 19.00 -5.59
N TYR A 93 -13.97 17.81 -5.00
CA TYR A 93 -14.57 16.65 -5.65
C TYR A 93 -15.91 16.30 -5.01
N ARG A 94 -16.86 15.81 -5.81
CA ARG A 94 -18.15 15.28 -5.33
C ARG A 94 -18.55 14.05 -6.14
N THR A 95 -19.07 13.06 -5.42
CA THR A 95 -19.76 11.93 -6.05
C THR A 95 -20.85 11.39 -5.14
N THR A 96 -21.73 10.58 -5.71
CA THR A 96 -22.78 9.87 -4.96
C THR A 96 -22.71 8.38 -5.24
N PHE A 97 -23.05 7.59 -4.23
CA PHE A 97 -23.04 6.14 -4.33
C PHE A 97 -24.09 5.50 -3.42
N GLN A 98 -24.43 4.26 -3.69
CA GLN A 98 -25.30 3.44 -2.83
C GLN A 98 -24.50 2.29 -2.26
N LEU A 99 -24.85 1.89 -1.03
CA LEU A 99 -24.28 0.70 -0.40
C LEU A 99 -25.32 -0.41 -0.32
N PRO A 100 -24.95 -1.68 -0.51
CA PRO A 100 -25.86 -2.80 -0.38
C PRO A 100 -26.55 -2.83 1.00
N GLU A 101 -27.84 -3.13 1.06
CA GLU A 101 -28.55 -3.32 2.32
C GLU A 101 -27.92 -4.43 3.18
N ALA A 102 -27.35 -5.45 2.53
CA ALA A 102 -26.63 -6.55 3.16
C ALA A 102 -25.39 -6.12 3.97
N TRP A 103 -24.90 -4.90 3.76
CA TRP A 103 -23.76 -4.35 4.51
C TRP A 103 -24.16 -3.62 5.81
N ARG A 104 -25.45 -3.50 6.09
CA ARG A 104 -25.94 -2.90 7.34
C ARG A 104 -25.39 -3.67 8.55
N GLY A 105 -24.84 -2.93 9.52
CA GLY A 105 -24.22 -3.50 10.72
C GLY A 105 -22.80 -4.01 10.53
N ARG A 106 -22.22 -3.86 9.33
CA ARG A 106 -20.80 -4.11 9.08
C ARG A 106 -19.96 -2.87 9.42
N GLN A 107 -18.65 -3.06 9.59
CA GLN A 107 -17.71 -1.95 9.60
C GLN A 107 -17.50 -1.47 8.16
N ILE A 108 -17.64 -0.18 7.94
CA ILE A 108 -17.53 0.46 6.62
C ILE A 108 -16.36 1.42 6.63
N LEU A 109 -15.32 1.09 5.85
CA LEU A 109 -14.10 1.87 5.73
C LEU A 109 -14.05 2.54 4.35
N LEU A 110 -14.07 3.87 4.34
CA LEU A 110 -13.81 4.66 3.14
C LEU A 110 -12.28 4.73 2.95
N THR A 111 -11.80 4.19 1.85
CA THR A 111 -10.38 4.01 1.56
C THR A 111 -9.93 4.85 0.38
N PHE A 112 -8.84 5.56 0.55
CA PHE A 112 -8.09 6.24 -0.52
C PHE A 112 -6.71 5.57 -0.65
N GLU A 113 -6.34 5.15 -1.86
CA GLU A 113 -5.00 4.59 -2.10
C GLU A 113 -3.91 5.65 -2.08
N ALA A 114 -4.19 6.87 -2.54
CA ALA A 114 -3.34 8.05 -2.38
C ALA A 114 -4.04 9.31 -2.92
N VAL A 115 -3.70 10.46 -2.34
CA VAL A 115 -4.21 11.78 -2.72
C VAL A 115 -3.11 12.83 -2.57
N PHE A 116 -2.90 13.70 -3.56
CA PHE A 116 -1.95 14.82 -3.51
C PHE A 116 -2.60 16.13 -3.09
N THR A 117 -2.32 16.63 -1.88
CA THR A 117 -1.45 16.11 -0.81
C THR A 117 -2.28 15.96 0.46
N ASP A 118 -2.98 17.03 0.87
CA ASP A 118 -3.94 16.97 1.99
C ASP A 118 -5.33 16.61 1.47
N ALA A 119 -6.00 15.66 2.13
CA ALA A 119 -7.38 15.31 1.85
C ALA A 119 -8.29 15.64 3.02
N ARG A 120 -9.27 16.54 2.80
CA ARG A 120 -10.37 16.80 3.75
C ARG A 120 -11.62 16.10 3.23
N VAL A 121 -12.13 15.17 4.03
CA VAL A 121 -13.18 14.25 3.59
C VAL A 121 -14.43 14.41 4.42
N THR A 122 -15.59 14.56 3.75
CA THR A 122 -16.92 14.54 4.37
C THR A 122 -17.82 13.53 3.66
N ILE A 123 -18.66 12.89 4.41
CA ILE A 123 -19.69 11.98 3.92
C ILE A 123 -21.04 12.36 4.51
N ASN A 124 -22.04 12.56 3.67
CA ASN A 124 -23.38 12.99 4.07
C ASN A 124 -23.37 14.27 4.94
N GLY A 125 -22.44 15.21 4.66
CA GLY A 125 -22.28 16.47 5.39
C GLY A 125 -21.53 16.37 6.72
N ARG A 126 -21.01 15.18 7.08
CA ARG A 126 -20.26 14.94 8.33
C ARG A 126 -18.80 14.59 8.01
N LYS A 127 -17.86 15.04 8.84
CA LYS A 127 -16.42 14.68 8.67
C LYS A 127 -16.24 13.16 8.70
N ALA A 128 -15.47 12.60 7.79
CA ALA A 128 -15.05 11.21 7.81
C ALA A 128 -13.86 11.05 8.79
N GLY A 129 -14.02 10.26 9.86
CA GLY A 129 -12.99 10.09 10.89
C GLY A 129 -12.51 11.42 11.46
N SER A 130 -11.19 11.67 11.45
CA SER A 130 -10.55 12.96 11.76
C SER A 130 -10.94 14.06 10.75
N GLY A 131 -11.35 13.66 9.55
CA GLY A 131 -11.68 14.53 8.42
C GLY A 131 -10.48 15.11 7.69
N LEU A 132 -9.26 14.75 8.05
CA LEU A 132 -8.02 15.21 7.41
C LEU A 132 -7.01 14.07 7.37
N HIS A 133 -6.38 13.88 6.21
CA HIS A 133 -5.15 13.13 6.01
C HIS A 133 -4.12 14.02 5.34
N GLN A 134 -2.84 13.87 5.68
CA GLN A 134 -1.71 14.61 5.13
C GLN A 134 -0.67 13.62 4.60
N GLY A 135 -0.06 13.95 3.48
CA GLY A 135 0.87 13.07 2.76
C GLY A 135 0.25 12.43 1.51
N GLY A 136 1.04 12.41 0.43
CA GLY A 136 0.53 12.17 -0.93
C GLY A 136 0.63 10.75 -1.46
N PHE A 137 1.31 9.83 -0.76
CA PHE A 137 1.75 8.56 -1.37
C PHE A 137 1.27 7.29 -0.67
N THR A 138 0.62 7.40 0.48
CA THR A 138 0.19 6.25 1.29
C THR A 138 -1.31 6.04 1.24
N ARG A 139 -1.73 4.78 1.51
CA ARG A 139 -3.14 4.44 1.67
C ARG A 139 -3.62 4.88 3.04
N PHE A 140 -4.78 5.54 3.08
CA PHE A 140 -5.46 5.87 4.32
C PHE A 140 -6.93 5.50 4.30
N GLN A 141 -7.52 5.36 5.49
CA GLN A 141 -8.89 4.92 5.67
C GLN A 141 -9.62 5.71 6.76
N PHE A 142 -10.91 5.92 6.54
CA PHE A 142 -11.80 6.46 7.56
C PHE A 142 -12.93 5.46 7.85
N ASP A 143 -13.16 5.14 9.12
CA ASP A 143 -14.38 4.43 9.53
C ASP A 143 -15.56 5.38 9.42
N VAL A 144 -16.49 5.03 8.53
CA VAL A 144 -17.69 5.82 8.23
C VAL A 144 -18.98 5.03 8.54
N SER A 145 -18.88 3.96 9.31
CA SER A 145 -19.99 3.04 9.62
C SER A 145 -21.23 3.73 10.16
N ASP A 146 -21.05 4.77 11.01
CA ASP A 146 -22.13 5.57 11.62
C ASP A 146 -22.63 6.73 10.74
N ARG A 147 -22.08 6.91 9.53
CA ARG A 147 -22.32 8.08 8.67
C ARG A 147 -22.95 7.73 7.33
N VAL A 148 -23.03 6.44 7.00
CA VAL A 148 -23.52 5.96 5.69
C VAL A 148 -24.95 5.46 5.76
N PHE A 149 -25.61 5.53 4.61
CA PHE A 149 -26.93 4.95 4.37
C PHE A 149 -26.81 3.69 3.52
N PHE A 150 -27.73 2.76 3.69
CA PHE A 150 -27.77 1.49 2.97
C PHE A 150 -29.05 1.39 2.13
N GLY A 151 -29.02 0.51 1.13
CA GLY A 151 -30.13 0.27 0.21
C GLY A 151 -30.27 1.39 -0.82
N LYS A 152 -31.51 1.83 -1.05
CA LYS A 152 -31.83 2.80 -2.12
C LYS A 152 -31.38 4.24 -1.82
N LYS A 153 -31.09 4.57 -0.57
CA LYS A 153 -30.68 5.93 -0.19
C LYS A 153 -29.22 6.17 -0.61
N ALA A 154 -29.02 7.19 -1.42
CA ALA A 154 -27.68 7.57 -1.87
C ALA A 154 -26.86 8.22 -0.75
N ASN A 155 -25.58 7.93 -0.72
CA ASN A 155 -24.57 8.63 0.06
C ASN A 155 -23.90 9.69 -0.80
N ARG A 156 -23.52 10.81 -0.21
CA ARG A 156 -22.77 11.88 -0.85
C ARG A 156 -21.37 11.95 -0.26
N LEU A 157 -20.36 11.77 -1.08
CA LEU A 157 -18.96 11.95 -0.74
C LEU A 157 -18.49 13.31 -1.28
N GLU A 158 -17.84 14.10 -0.44
CA GLU A 158 -17.16 15.34 -0.82
C GLU A 158 -15.74 15.31 -0.29
N VAL A 159 -14.79 15.66 -1.17
CA VAL A 159 -13.35 15.68 -0.86
C VAL A 159 -12.79 17.02 -1.31
N GLU A 160 -12.17 17.74 -0.38
CA GLU A 160 -11.29 18.86 -0.70
C GLU A 160 -9.86 18.34 -0.69
N VAL A 161 -9.16 18.50 -1.81
CA VAL A 161 -7.75 18.14 -1.96
C VAL A 161 -6.94 19.42 -2.08
N SER A 162 -5.98 19.61 -1.18
CA SER A 162 -5.01 20.72 -1.27
C SER A 162 -3.72 20.21 -1.92
N LYS A 163 -3.23 20.92 -2.94
CA LYS A 163 -1.98 20.57 -3.62
C LYS A 163 -0.78 20.73 -2.70
N GLU A 164 -0.70 21.83 -1.96
CA GLU A 164 0.24 22.00 -0.85
C GLU A 164 -0.39 21.51 0.45
N SER A 165 0.40 20.86 1.29
CA SER A 165 -0.03 20.46 2.63
C SER A 165 -0.08 21.64 3.59
N ALA A 166 -0.99 21.58 4.55
CA ALA A 166 -0.97 22.49 5.70
C ALA A 166 0.23 22.25 6.65
N ASP A 167 0.88 21.08 6.53
CA ASP A 167 2.15 20.79 7.23
C ASP A 167 3.33 21.15 6.32
N PRO A 168 4.15 22.17 6.69
CA PRO A 168 5.30 22.58 5.90
C PRO A 168 6.36 21.48 5.72
N GLN A 169 6.49 20.54 6.67
CA GLN A 169 7.47 19.46 6.57
C GLN A 169 7.05 18.41 5.54
N VAL A 170 5.74 18.17 5.38
CA VAL A 170 5.22 17.34 4.29
C VAL A 170 5.57 17.99 2.93
N ASN A 171 5.37 19.29 2.79
CA ASN A 171 5.74 20.00 1.55
C ASN A 171 7.22 19.88 1.24
N LEU A 172 8.08 20.02 2.25
CA LEU A 172 9.53 19.88 2.10
C LEU A 172 9.89 18.46 1.67
N ALA A 173 9.33 17.44 2.32
CA ALA A 173 9.66 16.04 2.08
C ALA A 173 9.11 15.50 0.73
N GLU A 174 7.93 15.94 0.31
CA GLU A 174 7.22 15.32 -0.82
C GLU A 174 7.09 16.21 -2.05
N ARG A 175 7.21 17.54 -1.91
CA ARG A 175 6.91 18.47 -3.00
C ARG A 175 8.12 19.32 -3.43
N ARG A 176 9.24 19.22 -2.74
CA ARG A 176 10.51 19.89 -3.08
C ARG A 176 11.54 18.92 -3.67
N ALA A 177 11.05 17.89 -4.36
CA ALA A 177 11.84 16.89 -5.04
C ALA A 177 12.02 17.20 -6.53
N ASP A 178 12.90 16.48 -7.18
CA ASP A 178 13.23 16.64 -8.60
C ASP A 178 12.23 15.95 -9.54
N TYR A 179 10.95 16.14 -9.28
CA TYR A 179 9.87 15.62 -10.09
C TYR A 179 8.69 16.59 -10.17
N TRP A 180 7.75 16.30 -11.07
CA TRP A 180 6.54 17.11 -11.26
C TRP A 180 5.61 17.01 -10.05
N ASN A 181 5.17 18.18 -9.56
CA ASN A 181 4.15 18.32 -8.53
C ASN A 181 2.76 18.26 -9.15
N PHE A 182 2.03 17.25 -8.78
CA PHE A 182 0.65 17.08 -9.18
C PHE A 182 -0.29 17.34 -8.00
N GLY A 183 -1.56 17.60 -8.34
CA GLY A 183 -2.67 17.58 -7.41
C GLY A 183 -3.69 16.54 -7.84
N GLY A 184 -4.52 16.08 -6.90
CA GLY A 184 -5.65 15.23 -7.23
C GLY A 184 -5.77 13.94 -6.44
N ILE A 185 -6.90 13.28 -6.65
CA ILE A 185 -7.13 11.90 -6.23
C ILE A 185 -6.53 11.01 -7.32
N TRP A 186 -5.27 10.65 -7.16
CA TRP A 186 -4.48 10.05 -8.24
C TRP A 186 -4.40 8.53 -8.18
N ARG A 187 -4.88 7.92 -7.10
CA ARG A 187 -5.07 6.47 -6.94
C ARG A 187 -6.53 6.16 -6.56
N PRO A 188 -6.95 4.89 -6.65
CA PRO A 188 -8.35 4.49 -6.44
C PRO A 188 -8.96 4.91 -5.11
N VAL A 189 -10.28 5.13 -5.14
CA VAL A 189 -11.14 5.32 -3.96
C VAL A 189 -12.18 4.22 -3.92
N PHE A 190 -12.33 3.57 -2.76
CA PHE A 190 -13.28 2.48 -2.60
C PHE A 190 -13.77 2.34 -1.16
N ILE A 191 -14.89 1.68 -0.99
CA ILE A 191 -15.41 1.24 0.29
C ILE A 191 -14.96 -0.20 0.56
N VAL A 192 -14.52 -0.46 1.79
CA VAL A 192 -14.31 -1.80 2.33
C VAL A 192 -15.36 -2.07 3.38
N ALA A 193 -16.11 -3.17 3.23
CA ALA A 193 -17.09 -3.63 4.20
C ALA A 193 -16.60 -4.91 4.87
N LYS A 194 -16.31 -4.83 6.17
CA LYS A 194 -15.90 -5.97 6.99
C LYS A 194 -17.02 -6.36 7.97
N PRO A 195 -17.15 -7.62 8.40
CA PRO A 195 -18.04 -7.98 9.50
C PRO A 195 -17.82 -7.09 10.72
N ALA A 196 -18.85 -6.92 11.56
CA ALA A 196 -18.79 -6.05 12.75
C ALA A 196 -17.67 -6.42 13.74
N LEU A 197 -17.34 -7.71 13.82
CA LEU A 197 -16.13 -8.23 14.47
C LEU A 197 -15.26 -8.83 13.39
N ASN A 198 -14.05 -8.29 13.23
CA ASN A 198 -13.21 -8.63 12.10
C ASN A 198 -11.73 -8.63 12.42
N ILE A 199 -10.98 -9.29 11.53
CA ILE A 199 -9.54 -9.17 11.42
C ILE A 199 -9.24 -7.85 10.71
N GLN A 200 -8.54 -6.96 11.41
CA GLN A 200 -8.21 -5.63 10.89
C GLN A 200 -6.90 -5.63 10.12
N ARG A 201 -5.88 -6.31 10.68
CA ARG A 201 -4.54 -6.39 10.10
C ARG A 201 -3.96 -7.78 10.28
N ILE A 202 -3.17 -8.20 9.30
CA ILE A 202 -2.35 -9.40 9.31
C ILE A 202 -0.92 -9.02 8.91
N ALA A 203 0.07 -9.45 9.69
CA ALA A 203 1.48 -9.40 9.29
C ALA A 203 2.05 -10.82 9.37
N ILE A 204 2.80 -11.22 8.32
CA ILE A 204 3.33 -12.58 8.16
C ILE A 204 4.86 -12.54 8.08
N ASP A 205 5.49 -13.41 8.84
CA ASP A 205 6.89 -13.80 8.69
C ASP A 205 6.98 -15.29 8.41
N ALA A 206 7.26 -15.67 7.17
CA ALA A 206 7.33 -17.06 6.70
C ALA A 206 8.74 -17.37 6.21
N LYS A 207 9.44 -18.23 6.97
CA LYS A 207 10.85 -18.58 6.76
C LYS A 207 11.03 -19.77 5.80
N ALA A 208 12.20 -19.86 5.19
CA ALA A 208 12.55 -20.92 4.25
C ALA A 208 12.52 -22.34 4.87
N ASP A 209 12.71 -22.45 6.18
CA ASP A 209 12.62 -23.72 6.92
C ASP A 209 11.17 -24.16 7.21
N GLY A 210 10.20 -23.37 6.79
CA GLY A 210 8.77 -23.63 6.98
C GLY A 210 8.17 -23.04 8.24
N ARG A 211 8.95 -22.40 9.11
CA ARG A 211 8.39 -21.63 10.23
C ARG A 211 7.53 -20.51 9.70
N MET A 212 6.30 -20.43 10.18
CA MET A 212 5.37 -19.36 9.88
C MET A 212 4.91 -18.71 11.17
N ARG A 213 5.16 -17.42 11.28
CA ARG A 213 4.63 -16.55 12.33
C ARG A 213 3.68 -15.56 11.70
N ALA A 214 2.52 -15.36 12.31
CA ALA A 214 1.58 -14.32 11.90
C ALA A 214 1.13 -13.50 13.11
N GLU A 215 1.10 -12.20 12.96
CA GLU A 215 0.44 -11.29 13.88
C GLU A 215 -0.93 -10.94 13.30
N VAL A 216 -1.98 -11.19 14.08
CA VAL A 216 -3.36 -10.92 13.72
C VAL A 216 -3.93 -9.90 14.68
N ASN A 217 -4.34 -8.75 14.14
CA ASN A 217 -5.00 -7.69 14.90
C ASN A 217 -6.50 -7.71 14.60
N LEU A 218 -7.32 -7.65 15.64
CA LEU A 218 -8.78 -7.53 15.55
C LEU A 218 -9.20 -6.08 15.78
N ASN A 219 -10.33 -5.68 15.23
CA ASN A 219 -10.89 -4.37 15.52
C ASN A 219 -11.34 -4.20 16.99
N ARG A 220 -11.58 -5.30 17.67
CA ARG A 220 -11.79 -5.36 19.13
C ARG A 220 -11.56 -6.78 19.65
N ALA A 221 -11.11 -6.90 20.88
CA ALA A 221 -11.01 -8.18 21.56
C ALA A 221 -12.40 -8.74 21.91
N VAL A 222 -12.59 -10.05 21.71
CA VAL A 222 -13.80 -10.76 22.14
C VAL A 222 -13.39 -12.03 22.89
N PRO A 223 -13.66 -12.13 24.19
CA PRO A 223 -13.29 -13.28 24.99
C PRO A 223 -13.84 -14.60 24.42
N GLY A 224 -13.01 -15.64 24.41
CA GLY A 224 -13.36 -16.96 23.88
C GLY A 224 -13.32 -17.09 22.36
N SER A 225 -13.01 -16.02 21.62
CA SER A 225 -12.78 -16.10 20.16
C SER A 225 -11.49 -16.85 19.87
N THR A 226 -11.45 -17.46 18.68
CA THR A 226 -10.26 -18.17 18.17
C THR A 226 -9.95 -17.77 16.73
N VAL A 227 -8.66 -17.77 16.38
CA VAL A 227 -8.18 -17.62 14.99
C VAL A 227 -7.50 -18.90 14.56
N GLY A 228 -7.85 -19.42 13.38
CA GLY A 228 -7.16 -20.52 12.70
C GLY A 228 -6.63 -20.04 11.36
N VAL A 229 -5.59 -20.71 10.86
CA VAL A 229 -4.96 -20.39 9.57
C VAL A 229 -4.87 -21.64 8.70
N GLU A 230 -5.24 -21.53 7.44
CA GLU A 230 -5.01 -22.52 6.41
C GLU A 230 -4.05 -21.94 5.38
N ILE A 231 -3.08 -22.75 4.92
CA ILE A 231 -2.16 -22.36 3.84
C ILE A 231 -2.59 -23.05 2.58
N VAL A 232 -2.88 -22.25 1.57
CA VAL A 232 -3.36 -22.69 0.25
C VAL A 232 -2.29 -22.37 -0.78
N ASP A 233 -1.96 -23.34 -1.62
CA ASP A 233 -1.01 -23.19 -2.72
C ASP A 233 -1.63 -22.46 -3.95
N GLU A 234 -0.83 -22.18 -4.96
CA GLU A 234 -1.30 -21.52 -6.19
C GLU A 234 -2.32 -22.35 -6.99
N GLY A 235 -2.38 -23.66 -6.77
CA GLY A 235 -3.38 -24.56 -7.34
C GLY A 235 -4.70 -24.63 -6.57
N GLY A 236 -4.80 -23.88 -5.45
CA GLY A 236 -6.00 -23.87 -4.61
C GLY A 236 -6.08 -25.03 -3.61
N LYS A 237 -5.00 -25.83 -3.45
CA LYS A 237 -4.95 -26.94 -2.51
C LYS A 237 -4.46 -26.46 -1.14
N THR A 238 -5.18 -26.83 -0.08
CA THR A 238 -4.72 -26.65 1.30
C THR A 238 -3.57 -27.60 1.59
N ILE A 239 -2.41 -27.05 1.97
CA ILE A 239 -1.18 -27.82 2.25
C ILE A 239 -0.83 -27.89 3.74
N ALA A 240 -1.38 -26.98 4.54
CA ALA A 240 -1.18 -26.96 5.98
C ALA A 240 -2.33 -26.23 6.68
N HIS A 241 -2.53 -26.54 7.96
CA HIS A 241 -3.41 -25.82 8.87
C HIS A 241 -2.76 -25.67 10.24
N SER A 242 -3.01 -24.54 10.87
CA SER A 242 -2.66 -24.31 12.25
C SER A 242 -3.72 -24.93 13.18
N ASN A 243 -3.37 -25.12 14.43
CA ASN A 243 -4.35 -25.20 15.52
C ASN A 243 -5.13 -23.89 15.61
N ARG A 244 -6.24 -23.89 16.37
CA ARG A 244 -6.95 -22.65 16.70
C ARG A 244 -6.25 -21.98 17.88
N PHE A 245 -5.93 -20.71 17.72
CA PHE A 245 -5.30 -19.89 18.73
C PHE A 245 -6.34 -19.05 19.44
N ALA A 246 -6.36 -19.07 20.76
CA ALA A 246 -7.24 -18.24 21.56
C ALA A 246 -6.89 -16.76 21.39
N VAL A 247 -7.89 -15.93 21.24
CA VAL A 247 -7.74 -14.48 21.20
C VAL A 247 -7.81 -13.95 22.63
N GLY A 248 -6.65 -13.63 23.21
CA GLY A 248 -6.55 -13.06 24.56
C GLY A 248 -6.66 -11.53 24.61
N SER A 249 -6.40 -10.86 23.48
CA SER A 249 -6.45 -9.41 23.30
C SER A 249 -6.85 -9.09 21.87
N ASP A 250 -6.79 -7.81 21.49
CA ASP A 250 -6.95 -7.37 20.10
C ASP A 250 -5.76 -7.76 19.20
N ARG A 251 -4.67 -8.25 19.77
CA ARG A 251 -3.46 -8.75 19.08
C ARG A 251 -3.19 -10.20 19.45
N THR A 252 -3.06 -11.06 18.44
CA THR A 252 -2.77 -12.49 18.61
C THR A 252 -1.57 -12.88 17.75
N LEU A 253 -0.58 -13.57 18.35
CA LEU A 253 0.53 -14.19 17.62
C LEU A 253 0.22 -15.66 17.37
N ILE A 254 0.46 -16.10 16.15
CA ILE A 254 0.23 -17.45 15.65
C ILE A 254 1.57 -17.98 15.15
N ASP A 255 2.02 -19.11 15.70
CA ASP A 255 3.25 -19.78 15.29
C ASP A 255 2.93 -21.23 14.92
N PHE A 256 3.36 -21.69 13.74
CA PHE A 256 3.25 -23.08 13.31
C PHE A 256 4.24 -23.42 12.20
N MET A 257 4.34 -24.71 11.84
CA MET A 257 5.25 -25.21 10.81
C MET A 257 4.49 -25.65 9.57
N VAL A 258 5.01 -25.28 8.41
CA VAL A 258 4.61 -25.80 7.10
C VAL A 258 5.73 -26.70 6.58
N SER A 259 5.43 -27.96 6.31
CA SER A 259 6.45 -28.93 5.90
C SER A 259 6.88 -28.70 4.45
N HIS A 260 8.19 -28.50 4.23
CA HIS A 260 8.84 -28.41 2.92
C HIS A 260 8.14 -27.45 1.94
N PRO A 261 7.95 -26.15 2.29
CA PRO A 261 7.30 -25.23 1.38
C PRO A 261 8.19 -24.95 0.16
N ARG A 262 7.56 -24.67 -0.97
CA ARG A 262 8.27 -24.07 -2.11
C ARG A 262 8.63 -22.63 -1.75
N LEU A 263 9.89 -22.27 -1.99
CA LEU A 263 10.42 -20.98 -1.58
C LEU A 263 10.17 -19.90 -2.63
N TRP A 264 10.00 -18.67 -2.16
CA TRP A 264 9.95 -17.49 -3.00
C TRP A 264 11.37 -16.92 -3.19
N ASN A 265 11.75 -16.62 -4.42
CA ASN A 265 12.87 -15.76 -4.79
C ASN A 265 12.59 -15.15 -6.17
N ALA A 266 13.41 -14.20 -6.64
CA ALA A 266 13.17 -13.51 -7.91
C ALA A 266 13.23 -14.42 -9.16
N GLU A 267 13.88 -15.58 -9.08
CA GLU A 267 13.93 -16.56 -10.17
C GLU A 267 12.77 -17.58 -10.11
N GLN A 268 12.26 -17.85 -8.91
CA GLN A 268 11.16 -18.78 -8.64
C GLN A 268 10.17 -18.15 -7.68
N PRO A 269 9.32 -17.22 -8.16
CA PRO A 269 8.48 -16.40 -7.31
C PRO A 269 7.19 -17.13 -6.88
N TYR A 270 7.31 -18.23 -6.15
CA TYR A 270 6.17 -19.03 -5.71
C TYR A 270 5.46 -18.40 -4.51
N ARG A 271 4.14 -18.27 -4.61
CA ARG A 271 3.30 -17.64 -3.58
C ARG A 271 2.30 -18.62 -3.00
N TYR A 272 1.85 -18.30 -1.81
CA TYR A 272 0.76 -18.96 -1.09
C TYR A 272 -0.31 -17.95 -0.70
N THR A 273 -1.48 -18.46 -0.34
CA THR A 273 -2.52 -17.69 0.33
C THR A 273 -2.73 -18.26 1.72
N ALA A 274 -2.55 -17.43 2.73
CA ALA A 274 -2.97 -17.73 4.09
C ALA A 274 -4.43 -17.29 4.26
N VAL A 275 -5.28 -18.23 4.67
CA VAL A 275 -6.72 -18.01 4.93
C VAL A 275 -6.94 -18.00 6.42
N PHE A 276 -7.18 -16.83 6.97
CA PHE A 276 -7.42 -16.62 8.40
C PHE A 276 -8.91 -16.70 8.70
N SER A 277 -9.30 -17.53 9.66
CA SER A 277 -10.68 -17.74 10.09
C SER A 277 -10.86 -17.32 11.55
N LEU A 278 -11.59 -16.23 11.77
CA LEU A 278 -11.99 -15.78 13.11
C LEU A 278 -13.32 -16.46 13.49
N ARG A 279 -13.37 -17.06 14.68
CA ARG A 279 -14.56 -17.74 15.20
C ARG A 279 -14.90 -17.26 16.62
N ASP A 280 -16.19 -17.27 16.96
CA ASP A 280 -16.62 -17.00 18.33
C ASP A 280 -16.40 -18.20 19.26
N SER A 281 -16.76 -18.03 20.55
CA SER A 281 -16.63 -19.07 21.58
C SER A 281 -17.47 -20.33 21.30
N GLY A 282 -18.53 -20.22 20.50
CA GLY A 282 -19.36 -21.35 20.03
C GLY A 282 -18.82 -22.01 18.76
N GLY A 283 -17.72 -21.51 18.20
CA GLY A 283 -17.10 -22.04 16.97
C GLY A 283 -17.73 -21.51 15.67
N ARG A 284 -18.70 -20.61 15.74
CA ARG A 284 -19.33 -19.97 14.58
C ARG A 284 -18.32 -19.07 13.87
N LEU A 285 -18.22 -19.18 12.55
CA LEU A 285 -17.36 -18.36 11.70
C LEU A 285 -17.87 -16.89 11.70
N LEU A 286 -16.99 -15.96 12.05
CA LEU A 286 -17.28 -14.52 12.12
C LEU A 286 -16.64 -13.74 10.97
N HIS A 287 -15.40 -14.06 10.61
CA HIS A 287 -14.67 -13.39 9.53
C HIS A 287 -13.67 -14.32 8.88
N VAL A 288 -13.51 -14.18 7.58
CA VAL A 288 -12.45 -14.79 6.80
C VAL A 288 -11.66 -13.68 6.09
N GLU A 289 -10.33 -13.70 6.28
CA GLU A 289 -9.43 -12.79 5.56
C GLU A 289 -8.35 -13.59 4.86
N ARG A 290 -8.00 -13.20 3.63
CA ARG A 290 -7.00 -13.89 2.81
C ARG A 290 -5.81 -12.98 2.54
N GLN A 291 -4.61 -13.51 2.82
CA GLN A 291 -3.37 -12.79 2.61
C GLN A 291 -2.40 -13.60 1.75
N LYS A 292 -1.97 -13.04 0.61
CA LYS A 292 -0.89 -13.63 -0.19
C LYS A 292 0.45 -13.39 0.48
N PHE A 293 1.36 -14.34 0.36
CA PHE A 293 2.71 -14.28 0.90
C PHE A 293 3.64 -15.30 0.23
N GLY A 294 4.93 -15.28 0.55
CA GLY A 294 5.91 -16.27 0.11
C GLY A 294 6.83 -16.70 1.24
N PHE A 295 7.23 -17.97 1.25
CA PHE A 295 8.24 -18.48 2.19
C PHE A 295 9.63 -18.08 1.72
N ARG A 296 10.34 -17.29 2.53
CA ARG A 296 11.74 -16.92 2.30
C ARG A 296 12.43 -16.50 3.59
N THR A 297 13.73 -16.69 3.61
CA THR A 297 14.59 -16.15 4.66
C THR A 297 15.49 -15.09 4.05
N ILE A 298 15.53 -13.91 4.66
CA ILE A 298 16.46 -12.83 4.33
C ILE A 298 17.50 -12.77 5.43
N GLU A 299 18.77 -12.74 5.06
CA GLU A 299 19.88 -12.58 6.00
C GLU A 299 20.78 -11.45 5.51
N TYR A 300 21.16 -10.57 6.42
CA TYR A 300 22.14 -9.52 6.19
C TYR A 300 23.39 -9.91 6.98
N ARG A 301 24.42 -10.40 6.30
CA ARG A 301 25.64 -10.90 6.92
C ARG A 301 26.72 -9.85 6.87
N HIS A 302 27.22 -9.45 8.03
CA HIS A 302 28.30 -8.49 8.22
C HIS A 302 29.34 -9.10 9.13
N THR A 303 30.54 -9.32 8.67
CA THR A 303 31.68 -9.68 9.52
C THR A 303 32.42 -8.46 10.01
N TYR A 304 32.14 -7.28 9.42
CA TYR A 304 32.87 -6.03 9.65
C TYR A 304 34.36 -6.13 9.33
N ASN A 305 34.77 -7.10 8.52
CA ASN A 305 36.14 -7.33 8.12
C ASN A 305 36.34 -7.22 6.60
N GLY A 306 35.26 -6.88 5.84
CA GLY A 306 35.27 -6.89 4.38
C GLY A 306 35.40 -8.30 3.80
N ASP A 307 34.82 -9.28 4.48
CA ASP A 307 34.87 -10.68 4.09
C ASP A 307 34.01 -10.92 2.82
N ALA A 308 34.44 -11.85 1.99
CA ALA A 308 33.70 -12.30 0.81
C ALA A 308 32.32 -12.89 1.15
N GLU A 309 32.10 -13.30 2.41
CA GLU A 309 30.82 -13.79 2.93
C GLU A 309 29.87 -12.66 3.35
N ASP A 310 30.32 -11.39 3.40
CA ASP A 310 29.43 -10.26 3.68
C ASP A 310 28.49 -10.01 2.51
N GLY A 311 27.24 -9.70 2.82
CA GLY A 311 26.23 -9.42 1.82
C GLY A 311 24.82 -9.79 2.23
N VAL A 312 23.92 -9.74 1.26
CA VAL A 312 22.51 -10.13 1.44
C VAL A 312 22.30 -11.53 0.92
N PHE A 313 21.66 -12.36 1.71
CA PHE A 313 21.37 -13.74 1.37
C PHE A 313 19.87 -13.97 1.37
N ILE A 314 19.38 -14.58 0.30
CA ILE A 314 17.98 -15.01 0.20
C ILE A 314 17.97 -16.54 0.12
N ASN A 315 17.29 -17.16 1.10
CA ASN A 315 17.25 -18.62 1.23
C ASN A 315 18.65 -19.26 1.28
N GLY A 316 19.58 -18.62 2.00
CA GLY A 316 20.96 -19.08 2.16
C GLY A 316 21.88 -18.84 0.97
N LYS A 317 21.40 -18.23 -0.14
CA LYS A 317 22.20 -17.89 -1.32
C LYS A 317 22.49 -16.40 -1.36
N LYS A 318 23.76 -16.03 -1.54
CA LYS A 318 24.17 -14.63 -1.72
C LYS A 318 23.53 -14.07 -2.99
N VAL A 319 22.94 -12.87 -2.87
CA VAL A 319 22.29 -12.16 -3.97
C VAL A 319 23.05 -10.87 -4.27
N ILE A 320 23.30 -10.65 -5.56
CA ILE A 320 23.75 -9.36 -6.08
C ILE A 320 22.55 -8.70 -6.74
N PHE A 321 22.16 -7.55 -6.23
CA PHE A 321 21.06 -6.78 -6.81
C PHE A 321 21.53 -6.07 -8.07
N LYS A 322 20.87 -6.38 -9.19
CA LYS A 322 20.99 -5.68 -10.46
C LYS A 322 19.66 -4.99 -10.69
N GLY A 323 19.59 -3.70 -10.40
CA GLY A 323 18.31 -3.02 -10.33
C GLY A 323 18.29 -1.68 -11.03
N VAL A 324 17.11 -1.11 -11.06
CA VAL A 324 16.82 0.24 -11.54
C VAL A 324 16.05 1.01 -10.49
N ASN A 325 16.16 2.35 -10.53
CA ASN A 325 15.23 3.23 -9.85
C ASN A 325 14.00 3.42 -10.72
N ARG A 326 12.81 3.36 -10.13
CA ARG A 326 11.56 3.51 -10.87
C ARG A 326 10.66 4.56 -10.24
N HIS A 327 10.26 5.54 -11.02
CA HIS A 327 9.14 6.41 -10.72
C HIS A 327 7.81 5.81 -11.22
N SER A 328 6.75 5.90 -10.42
CA SER A 328 5.38 5.67 -10.88
C SER A 328 4.95 6.88 -11.71
N PHE A 329 5.23 6.86 -13.03
CA PHE A 329 5.02 8.01 -13.89
C PHE A 329 4.85 7.59 -15.36
N ARG A 330 3.94 8.29 -16.05
CA ARG A 330 3.81 8.30 -17.52
C ARG A 330 3.52 9.73 -17.99
N PRO A 331 4.05 10.16 -19.13
CA PRO A 331 3.81 11.53 -19.64
C PRO A 331 2.32 11.84 -19.85
N GLU A 332 1.53 10.83 -20.24
CA GLU A 332 0.11 10.99 -20.58
C GLU A 332 -0.80 11.05 -19.36
N THR A 333 -0.43 10.39 -18.26
CA THR A 333 -1.30 10.18 -17.09
C THR A 333 -0.69 10.66 -15.78
N GLY A 334 0.55 11.17 -15.82
CA GLY A 334 1.31 11.56 -14.64
C GLY A 334 1.57 10.33 -13.76
N ARG A 335 1.19 10.42 -12.49
CA ARG A 335 1.41 9.34 -11.53
C ARG A 335 0.31 8.29 -11.50
N THR A 336 -0.83 8.56 -12.14
CA THR A 336 -1.94 7.61 -12.22
C THR A 336 -1.63 6.56 -13.28
N LEU A 337 -1.38 5.34 -12.84
CA LEU A 337 -1.07 4.21 -13.71
C LEU A 337 -2.24 3.23 -13.76
N SER A 338 -2.23 2.36 -14.77
CA SER A 338 -3.09 1.19 -14.80
C SER A 338 -2.35 -0.06 -14.33
N LYS A 339 -3.09 -1.09 -13.95
CA LYS A 339 -2.54 -2.42 -13.63
C LYS A 339 -1.69 -2.96 -14.78
N ALA A 340 -2.15 -2.76 -16.03
CA ALA A 340 -1.42 -3.21 -17.22
C ALA A 340 -0.05 -2.55 -17.32
N LYS A 341 0.03 -1.23 -17.07
CA LYS A 341 1.29 -0.47 -17.10
C LYS A 341 2.24 -0.88 -15.97
N ASN A 342 1.73 -1.15 -14.78
CA ASN A 342 2.53 -1.66 -13.68
C ASN A 342 3.14 -3.04 -14.00
N ILE A 343 2.38 -3.95 -14.62
CA ILE A 343 2.87 -5.26 -15.06
C ILE A 343 3.89 -5.10 -16.21
N GLU A 344 3.65 -4.19 -17.15
CA GLU A 344 4.56 -3.88 -18.26
C GLU A 344 5.94 -3.44 -17.75
N ASP A 345 5.98 -2.55 -16.75
CA ASP A 345 7.23 -2.09 -16.14
C ASP A 345 8.03 -3.24 -15.54
N VAL A 346 7.38 -4.12 -14.76
CA VAL A 346 8.07 -5.28 -14.18
C VAL A 346 8.61 -6.22 -15.26
N LYS A 347 7.83 -6.47 -16.30
CA LYS A 347 8.30 -7.29 -17.44
C LYS A 347 9.49 -6.65 -18.17
N LEU A 348 9.45 -5.33 -18.36
CA LEU A 348 10.53 -4.60 -18.99
C LEU A 348 11.82 -4.69 -18.15
N ILE A 349 11.74 -4.44 -16.84
CA ILE A 349 12.89 -4.56 -15.93
C ILE A 349 13.48 -5.97 -16.01
N LYS A 350 12.65 -7.01 -15.96
CA LYS A 350 13.13 -8.40 -16.08
C LYS A 350 13.71 -8.71 -17.45
N SER A 351 13.18 -8.15 -18.54
CA SER A 351 13.70 -8.35 -19.89
C SER A 351 15.12 -7.80 -20.09
N MET A 352 15.51 -6.82 -19.26
CA MET A 352 16.87 -6.28 -19.19
C MET A 352 17.81 -7.13 -18.30
N ASN A 353 17.40 -8.33 -17.91
CA ASN A 353 18.14 -9.20 -16.98
C ASN A 353 18.41 -8.56 -15.61
N MET A 354 17.51 -7.70 -15.17
CA MET A 354 17.51 -7.11 -13.83
C MET A 354 16.70 -7.98 -12.86
N ASN A 355 17.10 -7.97 -11.59
CA ASN A 355 16.42 -8.73 -10.54
C ASN A 355 15.88 -7.87 -9.39
N ALA A 356 16.09 -6.55 -9.42
CA ALA A 356 15.73 -5.64 -8.37
C ALA A 356 15.17 -4.31 -8.89
N VAL A 357 14.40 -3.63 -8.03
CA VAL A 357 13.91 -2.28 -8.28
C VAL A 357 13.86 -1.50 -6.97
N ARG A 358 14.32 -0.25 -6.99
CA ARG A 358 14.05 0.71 -5.93
C ARG A 358 12.88 1.59 -6.34
N LEU A 359 11.94 1.76 -5.41
CA LEU A 359 10.77 2.62 -5.61
C LEU A 359 11.14 4.06 -5.26
N SER A 360 11.78 4.73 -6.16
CA SER A 360 12.20 6.13 -6.00
C SER A 360 11.01 7.08 -6.25
N HIS A 361 10.62 7.92 -5.33
CA HIS A 361 11.05 8.03 -3.93
C HIS A 361 9.82 7.94 -3.03
N TYR A 362 8.96 6.93 -3.25
CA TYR A 362 7.65 6.77 -2.60
C TYR A 362 7.08 5.37 -2.87
N PRO A 363 6.14 4.88 -2.02
CA PRO A 363 5.51 3.58 -2.20
C PRO A 363 4.77 3.48 -3.55
N ALA A 364 4.98 2.36 -4.26
CA ALA A 364 4.32 2.08 -5.53
C ALA A 364 2.82 1.74 -5.36
N ASP A 365 2.14 1.59 -6.51
CA ASP A 365 0.81 1.01 -6.56
C ASP A 365 0.82 -0.44 -6.05
N PRO A 366 -0.24 -0.92 -5.37
CA PRO A 366 -0.33 -2.32 -4.95
C PRO A 366 -0.18 -3.30 -6.12
N GLU A 367 -0.69 -2.97 -7.30
CA GLU A 367 -0.59 -3.78 -8.50
C GLU A 367 0.86 -3.95 -8.99
N PHE A 368 1.72 -2.95 -8.75
CA PHE A 368 3.15 -3.06 -9.06
C PHE A 368 3.83 -4.05 -8.13
N LEU A 369 3.56 -3.98 -6.83
CA LEU A 369 4.10 -4.92 -5.84
C LEU A 369 3.59 -6.34 -6.08
N ASP A 370 2.28 -6.50 -6.38
CA ASP A 370 1.70 -7.79 -6.79
C ASP A 370 2.40 -8.37 -8.04
N ALA A 371 2.77 -7.51 -8.99
CA ALA A 371 3.54 -7.92 -10.18
C ALA A 371 4.98 -8.32 -9.81
N CYS A 372 5.65 -7.58 -8.92
CA CYS A 372 6.98 -7.95 -8.40
C CYS A 372 6.94 -9.29 -7.67
N ASP A 373 5.90 -9.52 -6.86
CA ASP A 373 5.70 -10.80 -6.15
C ASP A 373 5.51 -11.98 -7.10
N SER A 374 4.77 -11.77 -8.20
CA SER A 374 4.37 -12.84 -9.11
C SER A 374 5.36 -13.11 -10.22
N LEU A 375 6.09 -12.08 -10.68
CA LEU A 375 7.08 -12.18 -11.76
C LEU A 375 8.51 -12.28 -11.24
N GLY A 376 8.72 -11.99 -9.96
CA GLY A 376 9.99 -12.10 -9.26
C GLY A 376 10.93 -10.90 -9.47
N LEU A 377 10.75 -9.86 -8.66
CA LEU A 377 11.71 -8.78 -8.48
C LEU A 377 11.93 -8.54 -6.98
N TYR A 378 13.17 -8.28 -6.59
CA TYR A 378 13.46 -7.75 -5.25
C TYR A 378 13.15 -6.26 -5.20
N VAL A 379 12.53 -5.81 -4.12
CA VAL A 379 12.04 -4.44 -3.99
C VAL A 379 12.68 -3.76 -2.78
N GLU A 380 13.17 -2.55 -2.98
CA GLU A 380 13.43 -1.56 -1.96
C GLU A 380 12.25 -0.57 -1.95
N CYS A 381 11.45 -0.57 -0.87
CA CYS A 381 10.26 0.26 -0.75
C CYS A 381 10.54 1.47 0.14
N GLU A 382 10.36 2.67 -0.41
CA GLU A 382 10.82 3.92 0.18
C GLU A 382 9.67 4.79 0.69
N LEU A 383 9.85 5.33 1.92
CA LEU A 383 9.04 6.42 2.46
C LEU A 383 9.56 7.74 1.87
N PRO A 384 8.70 8.64 1.37
CA PRO A 384 9.14 9.91 0.82
C PRO A 384 9.98 10.74 1.77
N GLY A 385 10.91 11.50 1.19
CA GLY A 385 11.81 12.43 1.86
C GLY A 385 12.99 12.71 0.95
N TRP A 386 13.11 13.93 0.40
CA TRP A 386 14.18 14.24 -0.55
C TRP A 386 14.88 15.52 -0.11
N HIS A 387 16.13 15.38 0.40
CA HIS A 387 16.88 16.39 1.12
C HIS A 387 16.26 16.88 2.44
N TRP A 388 14.93 16.84 2.55
CA TRP A 388 14.18 17.18 3.76
C TRP A 388 13.30 16.02 4.21
N ALA A 389 13.23 15.83 5.50
CA ALA A 389 12.47 14.75 6.12
C ALA A 389 11.06 15.17 6.50
N HIS A 390 10.18 14.18 6.62
CA HIS A 390 8.92 14.36 7.34
C HIS A 390 9.14 14.69 8.82
N GLY A 391 8.24 15.48 9.41
CA GLY A 391 8.13 15.61 10.85
C GLY A 391 7.74 14.28 11.50
N THR A 392 8.13 14.09 12.77
CA THR A 392 7.93 12.78 13.44
C THR A 392 6.47 12.38 13.55
N ILE A 393 5.54 13.32 13.75
CA ILE A 393 4.10 13.00 13.93
C ILE A 393 3.50 12.48 12.61
N VAL A 394 3.54 13.28 11.55
CA VAL A 394 2.99 12.89 10.25
C VAL A 394 3.82 11.75 9.64
N GLY A 395 5.14 11.82 9.71
CA GLY A 395 6.03 10.78 9.21
C GLY A 395 5.79 9.41 9.86
N SER A 396 5.50 9.37 11.17
CA SER A 396 5.14 8.11 11.86
C SER A 396 3.85 7.51 11.30
N GLN A 397 2.83 8.33 11.06
CA GLN A 397 1.59 7.88 10.44
C GLN A 397 1.84 7.32 9.03
N LEU A 398 2.60 8.04 8.21
CA LEU A 398 2.90 7.62 6.83
C LEU A 398 3.75 6.34 6.78
N ALA A 399 4.73 6.19 7.68
CA ALA A 399 5.52 4.97 7.81
C ALA A 399 4.66 3.76 8.25
N GLU A 400 3.76 3.95 9.23
CA GLU A 400 2.77 2.94 9.64
C GLU A 400 1.87 2.53 8.48
N GLU A 401 1.31 3.49 7.75
CA GLU A 401 0.42 3.25 6.60
C GLU A 401 1.14 2.46 5.50
N MET A 402 2.37 2.86 5.14
CA MET A 402 3.19 2.16 4.14
C MET A 402 3.50 0.73 4.57
N VAL A 403 4.08 0.54 5.75
CA VAL A 403 4.49 -0.78 6.22
C VAL A 403 3.29 -1.69 6.45
N THR A 404 2.20 -1.17 7.02
CA THR A 404 0.97 -1.95 7.26
C THR A 404 0.35 -2.43 5.95
N ARG A 405 0.37 -1.61 4.89
CA ARG A 405 -0.12 -2.00 3.57
C ARG A 405 0.76 -3.08 2.94
N ASP A 406 2.09 -2.93 3.04
CA ASP A 406 3.02 -3.63 2.16
C ASP A 406 3.85 -4.74 2.83
N CYS A 407 3.79 -4.91 4.16
CA CYS A 407 4.67 -5.83 4.91
C CYS A 407 4.58 -7.31 4.47
N ASN A 408 3.50 -7.72 3.83
CA ASN A 408 3.30 -9.12 3.42
C ASN A 408 3.80 -9.43 2.00
N HIS A 409 4.26 -8.42 1.24
CA HIS A 409 4.86 -8.66 -0.07
C HIS A 409 6.22 -9.37 0.07
N PRO A 410 6.37 -10.59 -0.47
CA PRO A 410 7.64 -11.31 -0.41
C PRO A 410 8.74 -10.64 -1.26
N SER A 411 8.39 -9.84 -2.24
CA SER A 411 9.34 -9.07 -3.05
C SER A 411 10.09 -8.01 -2.27
N ILE A 412 9.49 -7.38 -1.25
CA ILE A 412 10.15 -6.35 -0.46
C ILE A 412 11.25 -6.97 0.41
N ILE A 413 12.49 -6.55 0.17
CA ILE A 413 13.68 -6.99 0.88
C ILE A 413 14.18 -5.90 1.84
N PHE A 414 14.00 -4.64 1.48
CA PHE A 414 14.38 -3.49 2.25
C PHE A 414 13.24 -2.49 2.37
N TRP A 415 13.23 -1.78 3.49
CA TRP A 415 12.57 -0.50 3.61
C TRP A 415 13.60 0.61 3.41
N SER A 416 13.18 1.78 2.95
CA SER A 416 14.00 2.99 2.91
C SER A 416 13.27 4.15 3.56
N ASN A 417 14.00 4.99 4.27
CA ASN A 417 13.48 6.16 4.97
C ASN A 417 14.06 7.42 4.35
N GLY A 418 13.39 7.95 3.35
CA GLY A 418 13.81 9.15 2.62
C GLY A 418 14.94 8.93 1.62
N ASN A 419 15.34 10.01 0.96
CA ASN A 419 16.40 10.06 -0.03
C ASN A 419 17.33 11.23 0.23
N GLU A 420 18.64 11.07 -0.03
CA GLU A 420 19.68 12.11 -0.09
C GLU A 420 19.65 13.12 1.07
N GLY A 421 19.54 12.64 2.31
CA GLY A 421 19.50 13.50 3.51
C GLY A 421 18.08 13.76 4.02
N GLY A 422 17.03 13.36 3.29
CA GLY A 422 15.65 13.47 3.74
C GLY A 422 15.26 12.46 4.82
N PHE A 423 16.11 12.27 5.84
CA PHE A 423 15.98 11.21 6.83
C PHE A 423 15.47 11.74 8.17
N ASN A 424 14.39 11.16 8.66
CA ASN A 424 14.01 11.29 10.07
C ASN A 424 14.26 9.95 10.77
N TYR A 425 15.36 9.88 11.52
CA TYR A 425 15.78 8.66 12.21
C TYR A 425 14.81 8.19 13.30
N ASP A 426 13.99 9.10 13.84
CA ASP A 426 12.95 8.76 14.84
C ASP A 426 11.83 7.89 14.27
N LEU A 427 11.75 7.77 12.95
CA LEU A 427 10.77 6.91 12.28
C LEU A 427 11.18 5.44 12.21
N GLU A 428 12.47 5.11 12.37
CA GLU A 428 12.96 3.72 12.25
C GLU A 428 12.24 2.74 13.18
N PRO A 429 11.95 3.07 14.45
CA PRO A 429 11.17 2.19 15.32
C PRO A 429 9.75 1.91 14.83
N VAL A 430 9.16 2.83 14.04
CA VAL A 430 7.82 2.63 13.46
C VAL A 430 7.86 1.53 12.39
N PHE A 431 8.87 1.53 11.52
CA PHE A 431 9.05 0.45 10.53
C PHE A 431 9.12 -0.90 11.24
N HIS A 432 9.98 -1.03 12.26
CA HIS A 432 10.15 -2.29 12.98
C HIS A 432 8.91 -2.70 13.79
N ARG A 433 8.13 -1.74 14.30
CA ARG A 433 6.89 -2.01 15.03
C ARG A 433 5.84 -2.69 14.15
N PHE A 434 5.75 -2.29 12.88
CA PHE A 434 4.72 -2.77 11.96
C PHE A 434 5.23 -3.84 10.98
N ASP A 435 6.55 -4.05 10.88
CA ASP A 435 7.15 -5.13 10.10
C ASP A 435 7.54 -6.32 10.97
N LEU A 436 6.71 -7.35 10.99
CA LEU A 436 6.98 -8.59 11.75
C LEU A 436 8.28 -9.28 11.30
N GLN A 437 8.72 -9.05 10.06
CA GLN A 437 9.93 -9.63 9.49
C GLN A 437 11.21 -8.89 9.92
N GLN A 438 11.10 -7.70 10.52
CA GLN A 438 12.22 -6.87 11.00
C GLN A 438 13.24 -6.59 9.89
N ARG A 439 12.76 -6.27 8.67
CA ARG A 439 13.64 -5.94 7.55
C ARG A 439 14.46 -4.69 7.83
N VAL A 440 15.66 -4.64 7.26
CA VAL A 440 16.54 -3.48 7.40
C VAL A 440 15.89 -2.24 6.77
N VAL A 441 16.05 -1.11 7.46
CA VAL A 441 15.71 0.21 6.94
C VAL A 441 16.98 0.85 6.39
N LEU A 442 16.99 1.12 5.09
CA LEU A 442 18.08 1.83 4.41
C LEU A 442 17.87 3.34 4.50
N TYR A 443 18.95 4.04 4.32
CA TYR A 443 18.99 5.51 4.28
C TYR A 443 19.78 5.93 3.04
N PRO A 444 19.12 5.95 1.86
CA PRO A 444 19.78 6.22 0.59
C PRO A 444 20.66 7.47 0.60
N TRP A 445 21.96 7.25 0.37
CA TRP A 445 23.09 8.15 0.48
C TRP A 445 23.80 8.16 1.85
N ALA A 446 23.36 7.38 2.84
CA ALA A 446 24.03 7.32 4.15
C ALA A 446 24.69 5.96 4.39
N ASN A 447 25.66 5.96 5.32
CA ASN A 447 26.23 4.77 5.92
C ASN A 447 25.49 4.49 7.24
N ARG A 448 24.59 3.48 7.22
CA ARG A 448 23.79 3.12 8.40
C ARG A 448 23.28 1.68 8.30
N ASN A 449 23.00 1.07 9.45
CA ASN A 449 22.43 -0.27 9.57
C ASN A 449 23.22 -1.36 8.84
N GLY A 450 24.55 -1.17 8.76
CA GLY A 450 25.45 -2.10 8.09
C GLY A 450 25.54 -1.94 6.57
N PHE A 451 24.95 -0.89 6.02
CA PHE A 451 24.98 -0.60 4.58
C PHE A 451 25.57 0.78 4.29
N GLU A 452 26.42 0.85 3.27
CA GLU A 452 26.89 2.06 2.63
C GLU A 452 26.14 2.23 1.30
N THR A 453 25.29 3.26 1.23
CA THR A 453 24.33 3.45 0.12
C THR A 453 24.63 4.67 -0.74
N LYS A 454 25.89 5.15 -0.74
CA LYS A 454 26.29 6.37 -1.46
C LYS A 454 25.93 6.32 -2.95
N HIS A 455 25.43 7.48 -3.42
CA HIS A 455 25.08 7.69 -4.82
C HIS A 455 26.24 8.17 -5.68
N TYR A 456 26.26 7.86 -6.97
CA TYR A 456 27.07 8.45 -8.04
C TYR A 456 28.58 8.45 -7.75
N ARG A 457 29.11 7.34 -7.23
CA ARG A 457 30.53 7.20 -6.92
C ARG A 457 31.33 6.84 -8.17
N SER A 458 32.53 7.47 -8.26
CA SER A 458 33.52 7.08 -9.25
C SER A 458 33.98 5.63 -9.06
N TRP A 459 34.61 5.06 -10.09
CA TRP A 459 35.18 3.71 -9.99
C TRP A 459 36.15 3.56 -8.82
N GLY A 460 37.03 4.55 -8.62
CA GLY A 460 37.99 4.55 -7.50
C GLY A 460 37.34 4.52 -6.14
N GLU A 461 36.36 5.40 -5.92
CA GLU A 461 35.58 5.45 -4.68
C GLU A 461 34.79 4.15 -4.47
N THR A 462 34.16 3.61 -5.52
CA THR A 462 33.46 2.32 -5.44
C THR A 462 34.38 1.20 -4.99
N ALA A 463 35.60 1.13 -5.55
CA ALA A 463 36.59 0.13 -5.15
C ALA A 463 37.04 0.30 -3.68
N GLU A 464 37.06 1.52 -3.16
CA GLU A 464 37.33 1.78 -1.74
C GLU A 464 36.17 1.35 -0.84
N TYR A 465 34.92 1.69 -1.19
CA TYR A 465 33.73 1.28 -0.44
C TYR A 465 33.58 -0.23 -0.38
N MET A 466 33.89 -0.95 -1.46
CA MET A 466 33.85 -2.42 -1.49
C MET A 466 34.87 -3.10 -0.56
N ARG A 467 35.82 -2.36 0.00
CA ARG A 467 36.82 -2.83 0.97
C ARG A 467 36.51 -2.42 2.41
N GLN A 468 35.42 -1.66 2.60
CA GLN A 468 34.98 -1.23 3.91
C GLN A 468 34.21 -2.33 4.65
N LYS A 469 33.83 -2.03 5.88
CA LYS A 469 33.15 -3.00 6.76
C LYS A 469 31.70 -3.22 6.41
N GLU A 470 31.07 -2.20 5.82
CA GLU A 470 29.65 -2.20 5.48
C GLU A 470 29.43 -2.88 4.13
N ILE A 471 28.24 -3.41 3.92
CA ILE A 471 27.82 -3.87 2.59
C ILE A 471 27.66 -2.64 1.70
N PHE A 472 28.49 -2.52 0.67
CA PHE A 472 28.34 -1.46 -0.31
C PHE A 472 27.20 -1.80 -1.28
N MET A 473 26.14 -1.00 -1.25
CA MET A 473 24.96 -1.15 -2.10
C MET A 473 24.51 0.24 -2.56
N PRO A 474 25.13 0.83 -3.57
CA PRO A 474 24.72 2.13 -4.08
C PRO A 474 23.28 2.05 -4.56
N THR A 475 22.43 2.91 -4.01
CA THR A 475 21.00 2.94 -4.36
C THR A 475 20.73 3.78 -5.60
N GLU A 476 21.70 4.58 -6.05
CA GLU A 476 21.68 5.29 -7.33
C GLU A 476 23.08 5.37 -7.94
N PHE A 477 23.17 5.07 -9.25
CA PHE A 477 24.36 5.28 -10.07
C PHE A 477 23.95 5.31 -11.56
N LEU A 478 24.81 5.81 -12.44
CA LEU A 478 24.57 5.91 -13.88
C LEU A 478 23.24 6.63 -14.20
N HIS A 479 23.16 7.89 -13.80
CA HIS A 479 21.95 8.70 -14.01
C HIS A 479 21.83 9.10 -15.48
N GLY A 480 21.06 8.34 -16.25
CA GLY A 480 20.96 8.52 -17.70
C GLY A 480 20.39 9.86 -18.17
N LEU A 481 19.76 10.63 -17.29
CA LEU A 481 19.22 11.95 -17.62
C LEU A 481 20.32 13.01 -17.82
N TYR A 482 21.41 12.94 -17.04
CA TYR A 482 22.49 13.93 -17.07
C TYR A 482 23.71 13.46 -17.85
N ASP A 483 23.97 12.18 -17.85
CA ASP A 483 25.22 11.61 -18.37
C ASP A 483 25.07 11.07 -19.79
N GLY A 484 23.91 11.25 -20.43
CA GLY A 484 23.65 10.67 -21.75
C GLY A 484 23.76 9.15 -21.76
N GLY A 485 23.65 8.52 -20.59
CA GLY A 485 23.78 7.07 -20.40
C GLY A 485 25.23 6.59 -20.23
N HIS A 486 26.17 7.46 -19.90
CA HIS A 486 27.57 7.12 -19.67
C HIS A 486 27.88 6.82 -18.21
#